data_eee99fbb96870b86bbf620c0914846ac
#
_entry.id   eee99fbb96870b86bbf620c0914846ac
#
_cell.length_a   1.000
_cell.length_b   1.000
_cell.length_c   1.000
_cell.angle_alpha   90.00
_cell.angle_beta   90.00
_cell.angle_gamma   90.00
#
_symmetry.space_group_name_H-M   'P 1'
#
loop_
_entity.id
_entity.type
_entity.pdbx_description
1 polymer ?
#
loop_
_entity_poly.entity_id
_entity_poly.type
_entity_poly.pdbx_seq_one_letter_code
_entity_poly.pdbx_strand_id
1 'polypeptide(L)'
;MPISETWLLPDGVADVLPEQAQVIETLRRDALDFLASRGYQLVYTPFIEYIESLSSLSESNQDLDLATFKVIDQLSGRLLGVRADMTPQVARIDAHVHPVEGVARYCYAGTVLHTKPQGFNTTRAPLQLGAELFGSD
;
A
#
# COMPACT_ATOMS: atom_id res chain seq x y z
N MET A 1 -12.91 -30.26 13.80
CA MET A 1 -14.21 -29.80 13.30
C MET A 1 -14.00 -28.85 12.12
N PRO A 2 -14.70 -29.05 11.01
CA PRO A 2 -14.62 -28.07 9.93
C PRO A 2 -15.16 -26.72 10.43
N ILE A 3 -14.46 -25.64 10.08
CA ILE A 3 -14.94 -24.28 10.33
C ILE A 3 -16.19 -24.10 9.49
N SER A 4 -17.28 -23.56 10.08
CA SER A 4 -18.49 -23.19 9.35
C SER A 4 -18.10 -22.26 8.19
N GLU A 5 -18.73 -22.42 7.02
CA GLU A 5 -18.51 -21.54 5.87
C GLU A 5 -18.70 -20.07 6.21
N THR A 6 -19.54 -19.76 7.22
CA THR A 6 -19.76 -18.40 7.69
C THR A 6 -18.48 -17.73 8.22
N TRP A 7 -17.52 -18.51 8.70
CA TRP A 7 -16.31 -18.00 9.34
C TRP A 7 -15.05 -18.16 8.47
N LEU A 8 -15.19 -18.67 7.27
CA LEU A 8 -14.07 -18.82 6.36
C LEU A 8 -13.67 -17.46 5.77
N LEU A 9 -12.37 -17.25 5.70
CA LEU A 9 -11.80 -16.12 4.97
C LEU A 9 -11.46 -16.54 3.53
N PRO A 10 -11.41 -15.61 2.59
CA PRO A 10 -10.94 -15.93 1.25
C PRO A 10 -9.52 -16.48 1.24
N ASP A 11 -9.19 -17.28 0.23
CA ASP A 11 -7.84 -17.78 0.06
C ASP A 11 -6.83 -16.63 0.01
N GLY A 12 -5.71 -16.78 0.72
CA GLY A 12 -4.67 -15.77 0.79
C GLY A 12 -4.98 -14.60 1.73
N VAL A 13 -6.11 -14.66 2.43
CA VAL A 13 -6.50 -13.67 3.45
C VAL A 13 -6.55 -14.39 4.79
N ALA A 14 -5.85 -13.84 5.79
CA ALA A 14 -5.78 -14.45 7.10
C ALA A 14 -5.68 -13.38 8.18
N ASP A 15 -6.19 -13.71 9.36
CA ASP A 15 -5.94 -12.90 10.54
C ASP A 15 -4.47 -13.06 10.97
N VAL A 16 -3.91 -12.00 11.51
CA VAL A 16 -2.59 -12.04 12.15
C VAL A 16 -2.82 -12.04 13.65
N LEU A 17 -2.48 -13.15 14.30
CA LEU A 17 -2.77 -13.34 15.71
C LEU A 17 -1.72 -12.62 16.59
N PRO A 18 -2.00 -12.42 17.90
CA PRO A 18 -1.25 -11.47 18.73
C PRO A 18 0.27 -11.66 18.71
N GLU A 19 0.77 -12.88 18.72
CA GLU A 19 2.21 -13.14 18.73
C GLU A 19 2.89 -12.62 17.46
N GLN A 20 2.35 -12.95 16.30
CA GLN A 20 2.87 -12.46 15.02
C GLN A 20 2.61 -10.97 14.83
N ALA A 21 1.44 -10.49 15.26
CA ALA A 21 1.11 -9.08 15.16
C ALA A 21 2.12 -8.22 15.95
N GLN A 22 2.56 -8.71 17.10
CA GLN A 22 3.57 -8.01 17.90
C GLN A 22 4.92 -7.93 17.17
N VAL A 23 5.32 -9.00 16.49
CA VAL A 23 6.57 -9.01 15.72
C VAL A 23 6.48 -8.00 14.57
N ILE A 24 5.37 -8.03 13.83
CA ILE A 24 5.15 -7.11 12.70
C ILE A 24 5.15 -5.66 13.17
N GLU A 25 4.43 -5.36 14.27
CA GLU A 25 4.36 -3.99 14.79
C GLU A 25 5.73 -3.50 15.28
N THR A 26 6.53 -4.36 15.91
CA THR A 26 7.89 -4.02 16.34
C THR A 26 8.77 -3.69 15.13
N LEU A 27 8.73 -4.52 14.09
CA LEU A 27 9.48 -4.27 12.85
C LEU A 27 9.04 -2.98 12.18
N ARG A 28 7.74 -2.73 12.10
CA ARG A 28 7.18 -1.52 11.51
C ARG A 28 7.69 -0.27 12.26
N ARG A 29 7.59 -0.28 13.58
CA ARG A 29 8.00 0.83 14.44
C ARG A 29 9.50 1.09 14.32
N ASP A 30 10.31 0.04 14.43
CA ASP A 30 11.77 0.18 14.34
C ASP A 30 12.21 0.74 12.99
N ALA A 31 11.60 0.25 11.91
CA ALA A 31 11.92 0.73 10.56
C ALA A 31 11.53 2.19 10.37
N LEU A 32 10.33 2.59 10.81
CA LEU A 32 9.87 3.97 10.70
C LEU A 32 10.70 4.92 11.57
N ASP A 33 11.07 4.49 12.77
CA ASP A 33 11.94 5.29 13.65
C ASP A 33 13.33 5.48 13.03
N PHE A 34 13.88 4.43 12.43
CA PHE A 34 15.14 4.52 11.69
C PHE A 34 15.05 5.52 10.53
N LEU A 35 13.99 5.44 9.73
CA LEU A 35 13.79 6.35 8.61
C LEU A 35 13.60 7.79 9.09
N ALA A 36 12.86 8.00 10.19
CA ALA A 36 12.69 9.32 10.78
C ALA A 36 14.04 9.91 11.21
N SER A 37 14.95 9.09 11.74
CA SER A 37 16.29 9.52 12.12
C SER A 37 17.15 9.97 10.92
N ARG A 38 16.75 9.58 9.71
CA ARG A 38 17.40 9.94 8.44
C ARG A 38 16.67 11.07 7.72
N GLY A 39 15.71 11.73 8.37
CA GLY A 39 14.99 12.85 7.81
C GLY A 39 13.77 12.48 6.97
N TYR A 40 13.35 11.22 6.96
CA TYR A 40 12.14 10.81 6.25
C TYR A 40 10.91 11.15 7.08
N GLN A 41 9.92 11.74 6.41
CA GLN A 41 8.67 12.14 7.05
C GLN A 41 7.57 11.14 6.69
N LEU A 42 6.81 10.73 7.70
CA LEU A 42 5.74 9.75 7.52
C LEU A 42 4.56 10.38 6.80
N VAL A 43 4.04 9.68 5.79
CA VAL A 43 2.80 10.02 5.11
C VAL A 43 1.83 8.86 5.21
N TYR A 44 0.54 9.19 5.22
CA TYR A 44 -0.54 8.23 5.09
C TYR A 44 -1.22 8.48 3.75
N THR A 45 -1.45 7.42 3.01
CA THR A 45 -2.16 7.48 1.74
C THR A 45 -3.51 6.78 1.87
N PRO A 46 -4.50 7.13 1.02
CA PRO A 46 -5.81 6.50 1.08
C PRO A 46 -5.77 5.06 0.56
N PHE A 47 -6.68 4.22 1.07
CA PHE A 47 -6.82 2.85 0.58
C PHE A 47 -7.34 2.78 -0.85
N ILE A 48 -8.18 3.74 -1.22
CA ILE A 48 -8.88 3.74 -2.52
C ILE A 48 -8.59 5.04 -3.25
N GLU A 49 -8.46 4.92 -4.56
CA GLU A 49 -8.32 6.07 -5.47
C GLU A 49 -9.08 5.74 -6.76
N TYR A 50 -9.37 6.78 -7.55
CA TYR A 50 -9.87 6.54 -8.89
C TYR A 50 -8.86 5.73 -9.68
N ILE A 51 -9.34 4.77 -10.47
CA ILE A 51 -8.44 3.84 -11.16
C ILE A 51 -7.47 4.58 -12.10
N GLU A 52 -7.90 5.69 -12.68
CA GLU A 52 -7.06 6.51 -13.55
C GLU A 52 -5.87 7.12 -12.80
N SER A 53 -6.08 7.49 -11.54
CA SER A 53 -5.01 8.06 -10.70
C SER A 53 -3.95 7.02 -10.35
N LEU A 54 -4.36 5.78 -10.12
CA LEU A 54 -3.44 4.70 -9.82
C LEU A 54 -2.63 4.24 -11.04
N SER A 55 -3.23 4.33 -12.24
CA SER A 55 -2.61 3.87 -13.47
C SER A 55 -1.75 4.93 -14.16
N SER A 56 -2.02 6.22 -13.92
CA SER A 56 -1.34 7.32 -14.63
C SER A 56 0.13 7.48 -14.25
N LEU A 57 0.54 6.96 -13.10
CA LEU A 57 1.91 7.07 -12.61
C LEU A 57 2.74 5.81 -12.88
N SER A 58 2.13 4.78 -13.42
CA SER A 58 2.83 3.55 -13.80
C SER A 58 2.72 3.36 -15.32
N GLU A 59 3.62 3.97 -16.06
CA GLU A 59 3.59 4.02 -17.52
C GLU A 59 3.63 2.66 -18.23
N SER A 60 3.65 1.55 -17.52
CA SER A 60 3.70 0.25 -18.21
C SER A 60 3.42 -0.96 -17.31
N ASN A 61 2.82 -0.78 -16.15
CA ASN A 61 2.66 -1.94 -15.28
C ASN A 61 1.27 -2.57 -15.41
N GLN A 62 1.06 -3.29 -16.54
CA GLN A 62 -0.13 -4.12 -16.73
C GLN A 62 -0.28 -5.13 -15.57
N ASP A 63 0.83 -5.59 -15.01
CA ASP A 63 0.83 -6.51 -13.88
C ASP A 63 0.22 -5.86 -12.64
N LEU A 64 0.54 -4.59 -12.37
CA LEU A 64 -0.04 -3.86 -11.25
C LEU A 64 -1.54 -3.62 -11.45
N ASP A 65 -1.96 -3.30 -12.67
CA ASP A 65 -3.39 -3.12 -12.98
C ASP A 65 -4.18 -4.43 -12.78
N LEU A 66 -3.62 -5.55 -13.22
CA LEU A 66 -4.23 -6.87 -13.02
C LEU A 66 -4.26 -7.29 -11.55
N ALA A 67 -3.28 -6.83 -10.75
CA ALA A 67 -3.20 -7.13 -9.33
C ALA A 67 -4.11 -6.23 -8.48
N THR A 68 -4.74 -5.22 -9.06
CA THR A 68 -5.54 -4.23 -8.34
C THR A 68 -6.99 -4.67 -8.21
N PHE A 69 -7.49 -4.75 -6.99
CA PHE A 69 -8.92 -4.90 -6.71
C PHE A 69 -9.65 -3.65 -7.18
N LYS A 70 -10.76 -3.84 -7.87
CA LYS A 70 -11.57 -2.74 -8.41
C LYS A 70 -12.96 -2.78 -7.79
N VAL A 71 -13.45 -1.60 -7.38
CA VAL A 71 -14.79 -1.45 -6.81
C VAL A 71 -15.46 -0.23 -7.43
N ILE A 72 -16.79 -0.24 -7.46
CA ILE A 72 -17.56 0.91 -7.93
C ILE A 72 -17.86 1.82 -6.74
N ASP A 73 -17.52 3.10 -6.88
CA ASP A 73 -17.84 4.12 -5.90
C ASP A 73 -19.34 4.43 -5.96
N GLN A 74 -20.04 4.17 -4.88
CA GLN A 74 -21.48 4.40 -4.83
C GLN A 74 -21.87 5.86 -4.75
N LEU A 75 -20.92 6.75 -4.43
CA LEU A 75 -21.17 8.19 -4.41
C LEU A 75 -21.07 8.81 -5.81
N SER A 76 -20.09 8.40 -6.61
CA SER A 76 -19.84 8.99 -7.92
C SER A 76 -20.19 8.10 -9.09
N GLY A 77 -20.38 6.80 -8.85
CA GLY A 77 -20.54 5.80 -9.92
C GLY A 77 -19.25 5.46 -10.66
N ARG A 78 -18.11 6.01 -10.25
CA ARG A 78 -16.83 5.79 -10.92
C ARG A 78 -16.13 4.56 -10.38
N LEU A 79 -15.22 4.02 -11.18
CA LEU A 79 -14.42 2.86 -10.81
C LEU A 79 -13.25 3.28 -9.95
N LEU A 80 -13.13 2.65 -8.76
CA LEU A 80 -12.02 2.84 -7.84
C LEU A 80 -11.12 1.62 -7.84
N GLY A 81 -9.84 1.84 -7.56
CA GLY A 81 -8.88 0.79 -7.24
C GLY A 81 -8.51 0.81 -5.77
N VAL A 82 -8.33 -0.38 -5.19
CA VAL A 82 -7.72 -0.51 -3.86
C VAL A 82 -6.20 -0.58 -4.04
N ARG A 83 -5.45 0.20 -3.29
CA ARG A 83 -3.99 0.30 -3.49
C ARG A 83 -3.32 -1.07 -3.44
N ALA A 84 -2.58 -1.39 -4.49
CA ALA A 84 -1.75 -2.59 -4.58
C ALA A 84 -0.27 -2.28 -4.32
N ASP A 85 0.10 -1.00 -4.43
CA ASP A 85 1.43 -0.47 -4.17
C ASP A 85 1.29 1.00 -3.76
N MET A 86 1.97 1.39 -2.69
CA MET A 86 1.91 2.76 -2.18
C MET A 86 2.88 3.71 -2.90
N THR A 87 3.85 3.19 -3.62
CA THR A 87 4.86 4.00 -4.33
C THR A 87 4.23 5.04 -5.25
N PRO A 88 3.26 4.69 -6.13
CA PRO A 88 2.61 5.69 -6.98
C PRO A 88 1.84 6.76 -6.20
N GLN A 89 1.27 6.39 -5.07
CA GLN A 89 0.54 7.34 -4.22
C GLN A 89 1.47 8.38 -3.60
N VAL A 90 2.65 7.96 -3.16
CA VAL A 90 3.65 8.87 -2.59
C VAL A 90 4.22 9.78 -3.68
N ALA A 91 4.43 9.26 -4.88
CA ALA A 91 4.84 10.08 -6.03
C ALA A 91 3.79 11.14 -6.35
N ARG A 92 2.50 10.81 -6.25
CA ARG A 92 1.40 11.77 -6.44
C ARG A 92 1.45 12.88 -5.38
N ILE A 93 1.76 12.55 -4.12
CA ILE A 93 1.90 13.54 -3.06
C ILE A 93 2.99 14.55 -3.43
N ASP A 94 4.16 14.06 -3.83
CA ASP A 94 5.27 14.93 -4.21
C ASP A 94 4.93 15.81 -5.42
N ALA A 95 4.30 15.25 -6.43
CA ALA A 95 4.04 15.94 -7.69
C ALA A 95 2.85 16.92 -7.60
N HIS A 96 1.81 16.60 -6.85
CA HIS A 96 0.51 17.30 -6.97
C HIS A 96 -0.10 17.78 -5.67
N VAL A 97 0.26 17.20 -4.53
CA VAL A 97 -0.40 17.52 -3.26
C VAL A 97 0.45 18.44 -2.40
N HIS A 98 1.72 18.11 -2.27
CA HIS A 98 2.65 18.84 -1.39
C HIS A 98 4.01 19.01 -2.06
N PRO A 99 4.07 19.66 -3.23
CA PRO A 99 5.35 19.92 -3.88
C PRO A 99 6.21 20.83 -3.01
N VAL A 100 7.48 20.48 -2.86
CA VAL A 100 8.45 21.26 -2.10
C VAL A 100 9.65 21.57 -3.00
N GLU A 101 10.32 22.69 -2.73
CA GLU A 101 11.59 22.99 -3.36
C GLU A 101 12.71 22.15 -2.70
N GLY A 102 13.60 21.61 -3.53
CA GLY A 102 14.71 20.79 -3.05
C GLY A 102 14.30 19.35 -2.80
N VAL A 103 14.91 18.74 -1.81
CA VAL A 103 14.78 17.32 -1.53
C VAL A 103 13.58 17.04 -0.62
N ALA A 104 12.73 16.11 -1.02
CA ALA A 104 11.65 15.57 -0.19
C ALA A 104 11.93 14.11 0.14
N ARG A 105 11.77 13.76 1.42
CA ARG A 105 11.93 12.38 1.91
C ARG A 105 10.66 11.95 2.60
N TYR A 106 10.00 10.94 2.04
CA TYR A 106 8.76 10.40 2.61
C TYR A 106 8.93 8.93 2.93
N CYS A 107 8.34 8.49 4.03
CA CYS A 107 8.25 7.08 4.37
C CYS A 107 6.81 6.71 4.66
N TYR A 108 6.53 5.42 4.55
CA TYR A 108 5.18 4.90 4.69
C TYR A 108 5.21 3.46 5.17
N ALA A 109 4.13 3.06 5.81
CA ALA A 109 3.86 1.67 6.14
C ALA A 109 2.35 1.47 6.13
N GLY A 110 1.88 0.47 5.41
CA GLY A 110 0.45 0.20 5.33
C GLY A 110 0.17 -1.09 4.59
N THR A 111 -1.03 -1.61 4.80
CA THR A 111 -1.49 -2.79 4.09
C THR A 111 -1.85 -2.44 2.66
N VAL A 112 -1.41 -3.25 1.72
CA VAL A 112 -1.84 -3.21 0.32
C VAL A 112 -2.58 -4.50 0.01
N LEU A 113 -3.37 -4.51 -1.08
CA LEU A 113 -4.12 -5.69 -1.48
C LEU A 113 -3.76 -6.09 -2.89
N HIS A 114 -3.60 -7.40 -3.10
CA HIS A 114 -3.35 -7.98 -4.41
C HIS A 114 -4.46 -8.98 -4.76
N THR A 115 -4.88 -9.01 -6.01
CA THR A 115 -5.89 -9.96 -6.46
C THR A 115 -5.42 -11.41 -6.36
N LYS A 116 -4.10 -11.62 -6.44
CA LYS A 116 -3.46 -12.93 -6.27
C LYS A 116 -2.19 -12.79 -5.44
N PRO A 117 -1.80 -13.83 -4.67
CA PRO A 117 -0.50 -13.83 -3.99
C PRO A 117 0.63 -13.67 -4.99
N GLN A 118 1.70 -12.96 -4.59
CA GLN A 118 2.86 -12.72 -5.45
C GLN A 118 4.13 -13.27 -4.81
N GLY A 119 5.02 -13.85 -5.63
CA GLY A 119 6.30 -14.36 -5.20
C GLY A 119 6.18 -15.52 -4.20
N PHE A 120 7.00 -15.49 -3.18
CA PHE A 120 6.99 -16.48 -2.11
C PHE A 120 5.91 -16.21 -1.05
N ASN A 121 5.26 -15.07 -1.13
CA ASN A 121 4.18 -14.69 -0.22
C ASN A 121 2.89 -15.41 -0.60
N THR A 122 2.24 -15.99 0.40
CA THR A 122 0.91 -16.56 0.23
C THR A 122 -0.20 -15.58 0.59
N THR A 123 0.14 -14.40 1.13
CA THR A 123 -0.83 -13.39 1.51
C THR A 123 -1.20 -12.49 0.34
N ARG A 124 -2.48 -12.11 0.27
CA ARG A 124 -2.99 -11.10 -0.66
C ARG A 124 -3.07 -9.72 -0.01
N ALA A 125 -2.74 -9.62 1.28
CA ALA A 125 -2.81 -8.38 2.06
C ALA A 125 -1.49 -8.12 2.80
N PRO A 126 -0.35 -7.99 2.07
CA PRO A 126 0.94 -7.76 2.73
C PRO A 126 1.04 -6.36 3.33
N LEU A 127 1.80 -6.24 4.40
CA LEU A 127 2.24 -4.93 4.89
C LEU A 127 3.38 -4.45 4.00
N GLN A 128 3.21 -3.29 3.39
CA GLN A 128 4.24 -2.63 2.62
C GLN A 128 4.86 -1.52 3.47
N LEU A 129 6.17 -1.49 3.51
CA LEU A 129 6.93 -0.43 4.16
C LEU A 129 7.97 0.07 3.16
N GLY A 130 8.11 1.38 3.07
CA GLY A 130 9.06 1.93 2.11
C GLY A 130 9.39 3.39 2.39
N ALA A 131 10.31 3.88 1.58
CA ALA A 131 10.77 5.27 1.63
C ALA A 131 11.06 5.74 0.20
N GLU A 132 10.73 6.99 -0.06
CA GLU A 132 10.92 7.61 -1.37
C GLU A 132 11.70 8.91 -1.19
N LEU A 133 12.64 9.14 -2.10
CA LEU A 133 13.46 10.34 -2.14
C LEU A 133 13.22 11.04 -3.48
N PHE A 134 12.81 12.30 -3.42
CA PHE A 134 12.54 13.13 -4.60
C PHE A 134 13.43 14.36 -4.59
N GLY A 135 13.74 14.87 -5.78
CA GLY A 135 14.49 16.11 -5.93
C GLY A 135 15.99 15.98 -5.70
N SER A 136 16.51 14.77 -5.62
CA SER A 136 17.95 14.51 -5.54
C SER A 136 18.53 14.31 -6.94
N ASP A 137 19.68 14.92 -7.21
CA ASP A 137 20.41 14.71 -8.46
C ASP A 137 21.10 13.35 -8.50
#